data_a2230baca9e2067464d9fcd61216c173
#
_entry.id   a2230baca9e2067464d9fcd61216c173
#
_cell.length_a   1.000
_cell.length_b   1.000
_cell.length_c   1.000
_cell.angle_alpha   90.00
_cell.angle_beta   90.00
_cell.angle_gamma   90.00
#
_symmetry.space_group_name_H-M   'P 1'
#
loop_
_entity.id
_entity.type
_entity.pdbx_description
1 polymer ?
#
loop_
_entity_poly.entity_id
_entity_poly.type
_entity_poly.pdbx_seq_one_letter_code
_entity_poly.pdbx_strand_id
1 'polypeptide(L)'
;MAVKTKIYFYMKRRTILLMGLMVATSCAAEWWQVSVAKYKDNKACAISYTFDDGLKEHYTMVGPEFEKRGMRATFFINGSKINQDDTHMADTTRMTWAQLRELSDRGHEISNHGWAHKNFARFPIEEIREDIEKNDSAILACTGKPALTFCYPNNNKKAEGRRISDKGRVGTRTFQRSLGSKSNDKELAEWTQKMIDTHDWGVAMTHGITYGYDNFGRTPQRLWKHLDMVASLKDSIWVGTFYEVSAYTAERRATSLGIARPKENQLLITPTMRLDPSLFVEPLTLVIQGDTPIRKLSAKQDGKKLSVTLTNDGKALVTFNPNGGVIEVKVK
;
A
#
# COMPACT_ATOMS: atom_id res chain seq x y z
N MET A 1 -9.43 7.66 -91.46
CA MET A 1 -8.29 7.72 -90.53
C MET A 1 -8.06 6.36 -89.91
N ALA A 2 -6.99 5.70 -90.33
CA ALA A 2 -6.69 4.30 -90.03
C ALA A 2 -5.73 4.23 -88.84
N VAL A 3 -6.03 3.39 -87.90
CA VAL A 3 -5.10 3.03 -86.82
C VAL A 3 -4.80 1.53 -86.96
N LYS A 4 -3.53 1.26 -87.22
CA LYS A 4 -2.99 -0.11 -87.37
C LYS A 4 -2.80 -0.82 -86.04
N THR A 5 -3.37 -2.00 -85.89
CA THR A 5 -3.17 -2.94 -84.79
C THR A 5 -1.91 -3.76 -85.09
N LYS A 6 -0.93 -3.75 -84.21
CA LYS A 6 0.20 -4.68 -84.24
C LYS A 6 -0.02 -5.76 -83.17
N ILE A 7 -0.09 -6.98 -83.62
CA ILE A 7 -0.14 -8.21 -82.81
C ILE A 7 1.30 -8.64 -82.50
N TYR A 8 1.66 -8.80 -81.26
CA TYR A 8 2.89 -9.45 -80.81
C TYR A 8 2.59 -10.79 -80.17
N PHE A 9 3.10 -11.84 -80.71
CA PHE A 9 3.15 -13.17 -80.10
C PHE A 9 4.19 -13.19 -78.97
N TYR A 10 3.81 -13.68 -77.80
CA TYR A 10 4.77 -13.94 -76.71
C TYR A 10 4.70 -15.41 -76.34
N MET A 11 5.85 -16.06 -76.44
CA MET A 11 6.06 -17.46 -76.08
C MET A 11 5.96 -17.69 -74.56
N LYS A 12 5.15 -18.67 -74.16
CA LYS A 12 5.08 -19.14 -72.75
C LYS A 12 6.33 -19.95 -72.42
N ARG A 13 7.19 -19.40 -71.55
CA ARG A 13 8.14 -20.19 -70.76
C ARG A 13 7.44 -20.67 -69.45
N ARG A 14 7.30 -21.97 -69.32
CA ARG A 14 6.83 -22.58 -68.07
C ARG A 14 8.00 -22.60 -67.07
N THR A 15 7.96 -21.75 -66.10
CA THR A 15 8.82 -21.85 -64.91
C THR A 15 8.09 -22.68 -63.82
N ILE A 16 8.61 -23.86 -63.54
CA ILE A 16 8.14 -24.70 -62.44
C ILE A 16 8.70 -24.09 -61.16
N LEU A 17 7.81 -23.47 -60.35
CA LEU A 17 8.13 -22.97 -59.04
C LEU A 17 7.98 -24.13 -58.05
N LEU A 18 9.09 -24.72 -57.59
CA LEU A 18 9.09 -25.60 -56.42
C LEU A 18 8.76 -24.74 -55.18
N MET A 19 7.52 -24.82 -54.70
CA MET A 19 7.14 -24.31 -53.38
C MET A 19 7.68 -25.29 -52.30
N GLY A 20 8.84 -24.98 -51.77
CA GLY A 20 9.32 -25.59 -50.55
C GLY A 20 8.39 -25.22 -49.40
N LEU A 21 7.65 -26.20 -48.88
CA LEU A 21 6.83 -26.06 -47.65
C LEU A 21 7.78 -25.91 -46.49
N MET A 22 8.13 -24.66 -46.09
CA MET A 22 8.73 -24.39 -44.79
C MET A 22 7.64 -24.61 -43.75
N VAL A 23 7.67 -25.78 -43.11
CA VAL A 23 6.97 -25.99 -41.86
C VAL A 23 7.71 -25.14 -40.78
N ALA A 24 7.26 -23.92 -40.58
CA ALA A 24 7.65 -23.16 -39.42
C ALA A 24 7.02 -23.87 -38.20
N THR A 25 7.78 -24.71 -37.54
CA THR A 25 7.48 -25.11 -36.19
C THR A 25 7.55 -23.84 -35.34
N SER A 26 6.42 -23.17 -35.15
CA SER A 26 6.29 -22.16 -34.08
C SER A 26 6.45 -22.91 -32.75
N CYS A 27 7.66 -22.94 -32.26
CA CYS A 27 7.87 -23.19 -30.85
C CYS A 27 7.14 -22.05 -30.12
N ALA A 28 5.94 -22.32 -29.61
CA ALA A 28 5.21 -21.35 -28.81
C ALA A 28 6.12 -21.04 -27.60
N ALA A 29 6.74 -19.86 -27.66
CA ALA A 29 7.56 -19.40 -26.54
C ALA A 29 6.63 -19.27 -25.35
N GLU A 30 6.89 -20.04 -24.29
CA GLU A 30 6.15 -19.97 -23.03
C GLU A 30 6.08 -18.50 -22.58
N TRP A 31 4.87 -17.97 -22.45
CA TRP A 31 4.66 -16.54 -22.13
C TRP A 31 4.66 -16.37 -20.62
N TRP A 32 5.65 -15.65 -20.14
CA TRP A 32 5.70 -15.20 -18.75
C TRP A 32 5.06 -13.83 -18.61
N GLN A 33 3.97 -13.76 -17.87
CA GLN A 33 3.39 -12.50 -17.45
C GLN A 33 4.02 -12.09 -16.11
N VAL A 34 4.58 -10.88 -16.08
CA VAL A 34 5.18 -10.31 -14.88
C VAL A 34 4.55 -8.96 -14.60
N SER A 35 4.04 -8.78 -13.40
CA SER A 35 3.43 -7.52 -12.97
C SER A 35 3.71 -7.25 -11.50
N VAL A 36 3.52 -6.01 -11.06
CA VAL A 36 3.53 -5.67 -9.63
C VAL A 36 2.10 -5.80 -9.11
N ALA A 37 1.91 -6.57 -8.04
CA ALA A 37 0.62 -6.77 -7.40
C ALA A 37 -0.01 -5.44 -6.97
N LYS A 38 -1.34 -5.32 -7.04
CA LYS A 38 -2.06 -4.12 -6.61
C LYS A 38 -1.83 -3.83 -5.13
N TYR A 39 -1.82 -4.89 -4.32
CA TYR A 39 -1.52 -4.86 -2.88
C TYR A 39 -0.52 -5.95 -2.51
N LYS A 40 0.12 -5.78 -1.38
CA LYS A 40 1.11 -6.72 -0.81
C LYS A 40 0.61 -8.15 -0.82
N ASP A 41 1.48 -9.09 -1.17
CA ASP A 41 1.20 -10.53 -1.26
C ASP A 41 0.03 -10.87 -2.18
N ASN A 42 -0.21 -10.01 -3.19
CA ASN A 42 -1.31 -10.13 -4.16
C ASN A 42 -2.70 -10.24 -3.52
N LYS A 43 -2.90 -9.60 -2.35
CA LYS A 43 -4.21 -9.51 -1.68
C LYS A 43 -5.22 -8.76 -2.55
N ALA A 44 -6.48 -9.09 -2.41
CA ALA A 44 -7.57 -8.47 -3.18
C ALA A 44 -7.74 -6.99 -2.83
N CYS A 45 -7.60 -6.64 -1.55
CA CYS A 45 -7.73 -5.26 -1.08
C CYS A 45 -6.79 -4.97 0.09
N ALA A 46 -6.71 -3.69 0.48
CA ALA A 46 -6.05 -3.27 1.72
C ALA A 46 -7.03 -2.53 2.64
N ILE A 47 -6.81 -2.63 3.95
CA ILE A 47 -7.52 -1.84 4.95
C ILE A 47 -6.50 -1.25 5.92
N SER A 48 -6.59 0.07 6.14
CA SER A 48 -5.84 0.78 7.18
C SER A 48 -6.79 1.29 8.26
N TYR A 49 -6.49 0.96 9.50
CA TYR A 49 -7.24 1.43 10.67
C TYR A 49 -6.50 2.60 11.29
N THR A 50 -7.18 3.74 11.42
CA THR A 50 -6.62 4.99 11.91
C THR A 50 -7.39 5.50 13.12
N PHE A 51 -6.65 5.96 14.13
CA PHE A 51 -7.17 6.45 15.39
C PHE A 51 -6.61 7.85 15.65
N ASP A 52 -7.51 8.82 15.90
CA ASP A 52 -7.13 10.22 16.00
C ASP A 52 -7.02 10.69 17.46
N ASP A 53 -6.26 11.77 17.69
CA ASP A 53 -6.15 12.56 18.93
C ASP A 53 -5.32 11.97 20.08
N GLY A 54 -4.72 10.81 19.92
CA GLY A 54 -3.81 10.27 20.95
C GLY A 54 -4.47 9.88 22.27
N LEU A 55 -5.67 9.25 22.22
CA LEU A 55 -6.41 8.85 23.43
C LEU A 55 -5.73 7.70 24.19
N LYS A 56 -5.91 7.65 25.50
CA LYS A 56 -5.33 6.59 26.38
C LYS A 56 -5.73 5.19 25.91
N GLU A 57 -6.95 5.00 25.43
CA GLU A 57 -7.46 3.73 24.95
C GLU A 57 -6.71 3.19 23.72
N HIS A 58 -6.01 4.03 22.97
CA HIS A 58 -5.15 3.56 21.87
C HIS A 58 -4.04 2.65 22.39
N TYR A 59 -3.46 2.97 23.53
CA TYR A 59 -2.44 2.16 24.18
C TYR A 59 -3.04 1.00 24.99
N THR A 60 -4.08 1.26 25.78
CA THR A 60 -4.60 0.27 26.75
C THR A 60 -5.51 -0.78 26.09
N MET A 61 -6.12 -0.48 24.98
CA MET A 61 -7.10 -1.35 24.30
C MET A 61 -6.74 -1.64 22.85
N VAL A 62 -6.55 -0.59 22.03
CA VAL A 62 -6.41 -0.76 20.56
C VAL A 62 -5.12 -1.50 20.23
N GLY A 63 -3.96 -1.05 20.70
CA GLY A 63 -2.68 -1.70 20.43
C GLY A 63 -2.72 -3.20 20.72
N PRO A 64 -3.04 -3.62 21.96
CA PRO A 64 -3.11 -5.05 22.30
C PRO A 64 -4.09 -5.86 21.46
N GLU A 65 -5.28 -5.33 21.15
CA GLU A 65 -6.28 -6.06 20.36
C GLU A 65 -5.89 -6.19 18.89
N PHE A 66 -5.17 -5.22 18.31
CA PHE A 66 -4.60 -5.34 16.97
C PHE A 66 -3.45 -6.34 16.94
N GLU A 67 -2.52 -6.26 17.89
CA GLU A 67 -1.36 -7.14 18.02
C GLU A 67 -1.76 -8.61 18.16
N LYS A 68 -2.77 -8.89 18.99
CA LYS A 68 -3.35 -10.22 19.17
C LYS A 68 -3.81 -10.87 17.87
N ARG A 69 -4.18 -10.06 16.88
CA ARG A 69 -4.60 -10.51 15.54
C ARG A 69 -3.49 -10.42 14.49
N GLY A 70 -2.26 -10.09 14.90
CA GLY A 70 -1.14 -9.90 13.98
C GLY A 70 -1.25 -8.63 13.13
N MET A 71 -2.10 -7.69 13.52
CA MET A 71 -2.37 -6.43 12.81
C MET A 71 -1.62 -5.25 13.44
N ARG A 72 -1.52 -4.16 12.67
CA ARG A 72 -1.01 -2.86 13.17
C ARG A 72 -1.99 -1.76 12.78
N ALA A 73 -2.00 -0.70 13.58
CA ALA A 73 -2.84 0.47 13.39
C ALA A 73 -1.99 1.74 13.24
N THR A 74 -2.62 2.80 12.80
CA THR A 74 -2.04 4.14 12.71
C THR A 74 -2.68 5.05 13.76
N PHE A 75 -1.85 5.74 14.54
CA PHE A 75 -2.27 6.72 15.53
C PHE A 75 -1.85 8.12 15.07
N PHE A 76 -2.81 8.94 14.68
CA PHE A 76 -2.60 10.34 14.34
C PHE A 76 -2.74 11.19 15.60
N ILE A 77 -1.63 11.75 16.08
CA ILE A 77 -1.60 12.38 17.41
C ILE A 77 -1.45 13.90 17.34
N ASN A 78 -2.01 14.56 18.35
CA ASN A 78 -1.84 15.99 18.63
C ASN A 78 -0.86 16.14 19.80
N GLY A 79 0.37 16.54 19.51
CA GLY A 79 1.43 16.55 20.50
C GLY A 79 1.13 17.40 21.76
N SER A 80 0.39 18.51 21.60
CA SER A 80 -0.01 19.34 22.74
C SER A 80 -0.97 18.66 23.72
N LYS A 81 -1.57 17.54 23.34
CA LYS A 81 -2.50 16.76 24.16
C LYS A 81 -1.85 15.55 24.82
N ILE A 82 -0.65 15.20 24.40
CA ILE A 82 0.07 14.05 24.93
C ILE A 82 0.70 14.42 26.27
N ASN A 83 0.51 13.58 27.28
CA ASN A 83 1.07 13.78 28.62
C ASN A 83 2.59 13.54 28.61
N GLN A 84 3.32 14.29 29.45
CA GLN A 84 4.78 14.17 29.55
C GLN A 84 5.19 12.82 30.13
N ASP A 85 4.51 12.42 31.21
CA ASP A 85 4.69 11.15 31.88
C ASP A 85 3.42 10.75 32.64
N ASP A 86 3.44 9.57 33.28
CA ASP A 86 2.30 9.06 34.06
C ASP A 86 2.14 9.73 35.41
N THR A 87 3.13 10.48 35.92
CA THR A 87 3.11 11.10 37.24
C THR A 87 2.53 12.50 37.22
N HIS A 88 2.58 13.18 36.09
CA HIS A 88 2.12 14.57 35.90
C HIS A 88 0.98 14.68 34.87
N MET A 89 0.06 13.74 34.91
CA MET A 89 -1.04 13.69 33.93
C MET A 89 -2.04 14.80 34.21
N ALA A 90 -2.04 15.80 33.31
CA ALA A 90 -3.09 16.81 33.27
C ALA A 90 -4.41 16.26 32.71
N ASP A 91 -4.34 15.25 31.83
CA ASP A 91 -5.49 14.62 31.17
C ASP A 91 -5.33 13.10 31.15
N THR A 92 -6.03 12.41 32.05
CA THR A 92 -5.99 10.94 32.17
C THR A 92 -6.59 10.21 30.95
N THR A 93 -7.24 10.94 30.04
CA THR A 93 -7.81 10.40 28.82
C THR A 93 -6.81 10.34 27.65
N ARG A 94 -5.59 10.82 27.83
CA ARG A 94 -4.54 10.89 26.81
C ARG A 94 -3.39 9.93 27.12
N MET A 95 -2.70 9.50 26.04
CA MET A 95 -1.44 8.75 26.17
C MET A 95 -0.32 9.62 26.70
N THR A 96 0.75 8.97 27.19
CA THR A 96 2.04 9.59 27.42
C THR A 96 2.96 9.41 26.21
N TRP A 97 4.03 10.21 26.13
CA TRP A 97 5.07 10.04 25.11
C TRP A 97 5.78 8.68 25.21
N ALA A 98 5.94 8.14 26.42
CA ALA A 98 6.47 6.79 26.63
C ALA A 98 5.58 5.71 26.00
N GLN A 99 4.27 5.80 26.19
CA GLN A 99 3.30 4.88 25.58
C GLN A 99 3.27 4.97 24.04
N LEU A 100 3.44 6.16 23.48
CA LEU A 100 3.58 6.33 22.02
C LEU A 100 4.85 5.66 21.49
N ARG A 101 5.98 5.80 22.22
CA ARG A 101 7.23 5.11 21.85
C ARG A 101 7.04 3.61 21.84
N GLU A 102 6.45 3.05 22.90
CA GLU A 102 6.18 1.60 22.96
C GLU A 102 5.28 1.10 21.83
N LEU A 103 4.21 1.84 21.47
CA LEU A 103 3.38 1.50 20.31
C LEU A 103 4.19 1.50 19.01
N SER A 104 5.05 2.51 18.82
CA SER A 104 5.94 2.59 17.66
C SER A 104 6.93 1.42 17.61
N ASP A 105 7.51 1.02 18.75
CA ASP A 105 8.46 -0.09 18.85
C ASP A 105 7.78 -1.44 18.56
N ARG A 106 6.50 -1.56 18.89
CA ARG A 106 5.66 -2.72 18.55
C ARG A 106 5.13 -2.70 17.12
N GLY A 107 5.55 -1.72 16.30
CA GLY A 107 5.29 -1.66 14.86
C GLY A 107 4.02 -0.92 14.46
N HIS A 108 3.33 -0.24 15.39
CA HIS A 108 2.27 0.69 15.03
C HIS A 108 2.84 1.97 14.44
N GLU A 109 2.08 2.61 13.56
CA GLU A 109 2.44 3.92 13.02
C GLU A 109 1.99 5.02 13.99
N ILE A 110 2.93 5.89 14.37
CA ILE A 110 2.64 7.15 15.07
C ILE A 110 2.84 8.28 14.06
N SER A 111 1.80 9.06 13.81
CA SER A 111 1.85 10.08 12.78
C SER A 111 1.15 11.38 13.17
N ASN A 112 1.23 12.37 12.29
CA ASN A 112 0.97 13.76 12.60
C ASN A 112 -0.49 14.15 12.36
N HIS A 113 -1.12 14.77 13.39
CA HIS A 113 -2.46 15.38 13.36
C HIS A 113 -2.42 16.88 13.72
N GLY A 114 -1.27 17.54 13.55
CA GLY A 114 -1.00 18.88 14.05
C GLY A 114 -0.69 18.91 15.56
N TRP A 115 0.14 19.85 16.01
CA TRP A 115 0.49 19.99 17.42
C TRP A 115 -0.72 20.34 18.27
N ALA A 116 -1.43 21.43 17.93
CA ALA A 116 -2.58 21.95 18.65
C ALA A 116 -3.91 21.74 17.90
N HIS A 117 -3.95 20.82 16.93
CA HIS A 117 -5.15 20.50 16.15
C HIS A 117 -5.73 21.74 15.42
N LYS A 118 -4.86 22.61 14.87
CA LYS A 118 -5.29 23.84 14.19
C LYS A 118 -6.08 23.52 12.90
N ASN A 119 -7.29 24.09 12.80
CA ASN A 119 -8.14 23.94 11.62
C ASN A 119 -7.60 24.80 10.46
N PHE A 120 -7.32 24.22 9.31
CA PHE A 120 -6.74 24.87 8.14
C PHE A 120 -7.59 26.00 7.55
N ALA A 121 -8.89 26.08 7.86
CA ALA A 121 -9.75 27.18 7.44
C ALA A 121 -9.79 28.37 8.42
N ARG A 122 -9.29 28.18 9.67
CA ARG A 122 -9.46 29.18 10.74
C ARG A 122 -8.18 29.85 11.18
N PHE A 123 -7.03 29.27 10.85
CA PHE A 123 -5.72 29.77 11.25
C PHE A 123 -4.92 30.25 10.05
N PRO A 124 -4.04 31.24 10.22
CA PRO A 124 -3.08 31.67 9.20
C PRO A 124 -2.17 30.51 8.79
N ILE A 125 -1.71 30.54 7.55
CA ILE A 125 -0.95 29.43 6.97
C ILE A 125 0.40 29.22 7.68
N GLU A 126 1.03 30.27 8.17
CA GLU A 126 2.29 30.17 8.91
C GLU A 126 2.10 29.47 10.26
N GLU A 127 1.01 29.77 10.96
CA GLU A 127 0.68 29.08 12.20
C GLU A 127 0.36 27.58 11.99
N ILE A 128 -0.22 27.23 10.84
CA ILE A 128 -0.47 25.84 10.46
C ILE A 128 0.86 25.13 10.17
N ARG A 129 1.80 25.81 9.49
CA ARG A 129 3.14 25.29 9.23
C ARG A 129 3.87 24.98 10.54
N GLU A 130 3.94 25.94 11.44
CA GLU A 130 4.57 25.78 12.75
C GLU A 130 3.94 24.65 13.57
N ASP A 131 2.61 24.53 13.52
CA ASP A 131 1.85 23.48 14.20
C ASP A 131 2.22 22.08 13.68
N ILE A 132 2.36 21.94 12.37
CA ILE A 132 2.76 20.68 11.71
C ILE A 132 4.23 20.36 12.06
N GLU A 133 5.15 21.30 11.85
CA GLU A 133 6.59 21.11 12.03
C GLU A 133 6.95 20.80 13.50
N LYS A 134 6.27 21.47 14.43
CA LYS A 134 6.43 21.19 15.87
C LYS A 134 6.02 19.78 16.21
N ASN A 135 4.92 19.31 15.68
CA ASN A 135 4.45 17.94 15.94
C ASN A 135 5.35 16.89 15.28
N ASP A 136 5.85 17.14 14.06
CA ASP A 136 6.83 16.27 13.40
C ASP A 136 8.10 16.12 14.23
N SER A 137 8.62 17.23 14.74
CA SER A 137 9.82 17.24 15.61
C SER A 137 9.60 16.46 16.91
N ALA A 138 8.44 16.60 17.52
CA ALA A 138 8.10 15.90 18.76
C ALA A 138 7.94 14.39 18.53
N ILE A 139 7.29 13.98 17.44
CA ILE A 139 7.14 12.57 17.07
C ILE A 139 8.51 11.94 16.78
N LEU A 140 9.36 12.62 16.01
CA LEU A 140 10.70 12.13 15.71
C LEU A 140 11.54 11.99 16.99
N ALA A 141 11.52 13.00 17.87
CA ALA A 141 12.24 12.95 19.14
C ALA A 141 11.75 11.80 20.05
N CYS A 142 10.45 11.52 20.03
CA CYS A 142 9.85 10.45 20.82
C CYS A 142 10.17 9.07 20.24
N THR A 143 9.90 8.84 18.96
CA THR A 143 9.90 7.51 18.34
C THR A 143 11.20 7.15 17.64
N GLY A 144 12.05 8.13 17.33
CA GLY A 144 13.21 7.97 16.45
C GLY A 144 12.83 7.80 14.97
N LYS A 145 11.54 7.90 14.62
CA LYS A 145 11.01 7.73 13.25
C LYS A 145 10.30 9.00 12.81
N PRO A 146 10.50 9.47 11.57
CA PRO A 146 9.76 10.61 11.06
C PRO A 146 8.27 10.29 10.85
N ALA A 147 7.39 11.26 11.04
CA ALA A 147 5.99 11.14 10.67
C ALA A 147 5.83 11.32 9.16
N LEU A 148 5.75 10.23 8.42
CA LEU A 148 5.69 10.23 6.95
C LEU A 148 4.25 10.32 6.39
N THR A 149 3.26 10.40 7.26
CA THR A 149 1.85 10.61 6.89
C THR A 149 1.22 11.73 7.69
N PHE A 150 0.05 12.19 7.27
CA PHE A 150 -0.65 13.28 7.92
C PHE A 150 -2.17 13.10 7.87
N CYS A 151 -2.85 13.54 8.94
CA CYS A 151 -4.30 13.62 8.99
C CYS A 151 -4.74 15.06 9.28
N TYR A 152 -5.72 15.54 8.53
CA TYR A 152 -6.17 16.94 8.58
C TYR A 152 -7.08 17.19 9.80
N PRO A 153 -6.72 18.11 10.71
CA PRO A 153 -7.61 18.54 11.79
C PRO A 153 -8.99 18.96 11.27
N ASN A 154 -10.04 18.46 11.93
CA ASN A 154 -11.45 18.68 11.53
C ASN A 154 -11.76 18.23 10.09
N ASN A 155 -10.96 17.33 9.51
CA ASN A 155 -11.07 16.89 8.11
C ASN A 155 -11.04 18.07 7.09
N ASN A 156 -10.44 19.21 7.46
CA ASN A 156 -10.34 20.39 6.60
C ASN A 156 -9.11 20.29 5.67
N LYS A 157 -9.36 20.23 4.37
CA LYS A 157 -8.36 19.99 3.31
C LYS A 157 -8.17 21.23 2.42
N LYS A 158 -8.17 22.43 2.99
CA LYS A 158 -7.91 23.66 2.24
C LYS A 158 -6.59 23.52 1.45
N ALA A 159 -6.61 23.90 0.18
CA ALA A 159 -5.54 23.60 -0.78
C ALA A 159 -4.15 24.12 -0.34
N GLU A 160 -4.09 25.29 0.27
CA GLU A 160 -2.85 25.88 0.76
C GLU A 160 -2.23 25.07 1.92
N GLY A 161 -3.06 24.66 2.90
CA GLY A 161 -2.63 23.79 4.00
C GLY A 161 -2.19 22.41 3.51
N ARG A 162 -2.86 21.87 2.48
CA ARG A 162 -2.46 20.61 1.85
C ARG A 162 -1.06 20.68 1.27
N ARG A 163 -0.69 21.75 0.57
CA ARG A 163 0.67 21.89 0.01
C ARG A 163 1.76 21.84 1.07
N ILE A 164 1.47 22.31 2.29
CA ILE A 164 2.41 22.22 3.41
C ILE A 164 2.44 20.81 3.98
N SER A 165 1.28 20.24 4.28
CA SER A 165 1.19 18.91 4.89
C SER A 165 1.63 17.78 3.98
N ASP A 166 1.52 17.93 2.66
CA ASP A 166 1.92 16.91 1.68
C ASP A 166 3.46 16.87 1.46
N LYS A 167 4.17 17.96 1.82
CA LYS A 167 5.62 18.06 1.61
C LYS A 167 6.40 17.06 2.49
N GLY A 168 7.27 16.26 1.86
CA GLY A 168 8.11 15.28 2.56
C GLY A 168 7.33 14.10 3.16
N ARG A 169 6.15 13.78 2.63
CA ARG A 169 5.31 12.68 3.10
C ARG A 169 4.99 11.68 2.00
N VAL A 170 4.74 10.46 2.39
CA VAL A 170 4.31 9.40 1.47
C VAL A 170 2.79 9.43 1.26
N GLY A 171 2.03 10.02 2.18
CA GLY A 171 0.59 10.13 2.04
C GLY A 171 -0.07 11.02 3.08
N THR A 172 -1.25 11.55 2.72
CA THR A 172 -2.12 12.29 3.63
C THR A 172 -3.54 11.73 3.57
N ARG A 173 -4.22 11.62 4.71
CA ARG A 173 -5.55 11.01 4.79
C ARG A 173 -6.61 11.94 4.23
N THR A 174 -6.93 11.75 2.95
CA THR A 174 -7.94 12.56 2.23
C THR A 174 -9.32 11.93 2.21
N PHE A 175 -9.44 10.64 2.51
CA PHE A 175 -10.69 9.89 2.59
C PHE A 175 -10.68 8.95 3.81
N GLN A 176 -11.84 8.66 4.34
CA GLN A 176 -12.02 7.77 5.49
C GLN A 176 -13.47 7.34 5.64
N ARG A 177 -13.68 6.20 6.28
CA ARG A 177 -14.96 5.73 6.78
C ARG A 177 -14.94 5.73 8.30
N SER A 178 -15.99 6.27 8.92
CA SER A 178 -16.24 6.14 10.35
C SER A 178 -16.45 4.68 10.74
N LEU A 179 -15.83 4.23 11.82
CA LEU A 179 -16.03 2.91 12.42
C LEU A 179 -16.96 2.92 13.63
N GLY A 180 -17.00 4.04 14.36
CA GLY A 180 -17.66 4.13 15.66
C GLY A 180 -19.17 4.28 15.60
N SER A 181 -19.70 5.31 16.27
CA SER A 181 -21.14 5.53 16.45
C SER A 181 -21.95 5.70 15.16
N LYS A 182 -21.28 6.02 14.05
CA LYS A 182 -21.90 6.24 12.75
C LYS A 182 -21.99 5.00 11.86
N SER A 183 -21.64 3.83 12.37
CA SER A 183 -21.71 2.55 11.65
C SER A 183 -22.27 1.46 12.55
N ASN A 184 -22.95 0.48 11.99
CA ASN A 184 -23.37 -0.73 12.66
C ASN A 184 -22.62 -1.96 12.11
N ASP A 185 -22.81 -3.13 12.74
CA ASP A 185 -22.07 -4.35 12.39
C ASP A 185 -22.30 -4.80 10.94
N LYS A 186 -23.54 -4.65 10.46
CA LYS A 186 -23.93 -4.99 9.07
C LYS A 186 -23.20 -4.09 8.08
N GLU A 187 -23.23 -2.78 8.31
CA GLU A 187 -22.55 -1.81 7.44
C GLU A 187 -21.04 -1.98 7.41
N LEU A 188 -20.42 -2.40 8.53
CA LEU A 188 -18.98 -2.70 8.57
C LEU A 188 -18.64 -3.97 7.79
N ALA A 189 -19.48 -5.00 7.87
CA ALA A 189 -19.34 -6.22 7.09
C ALA A 189 -19.52 -5.96 5.58
N GLU A 190 -20.54 -5.23 5.19
CA GLU A 190 -20.81 -4.84 3.80
C GLU A 190 -19.68 -3.98 3.23
N TRP A 191 -19.16 -3.05 4.02
CA TRP A 191 -18.00 -2.25 3.61
C TRP A 191 -16.76 -3.10 3.38
N THR A 192 -16.48 -4.05 4.27
CA THR A 192 -15.34 -4.97 4.12
C THR A 192 -15.49 -5.80 2.85
N GLN A 193 -16.66 -6.38 2.62
CA GLN A 193 -16.92 -7.14 1.39
C GLN A 193 -16.76 -6.27 0.15
N LYS A 194 -17.28 -5.04 0.18
CA LYS A 194 -17.12 -4.08 -0.92
C LYS A 194 -15.64 -3.83 -1.23
N MET A 195 -14.76 -3.66 -0.22
CA MET A 195 -13.33 -3.46 -0.48
C MET A 195 -12.71 -4.66 -1.22
N ILE A 196 -13.13 -5.88 -0.88
CA ILE A 196 -12.69 -7.10 -1.58
C ILE A 196 -13.18 -7.09 -3.02
N ASP A 197 -14.48 -6.84 -3.24
CA ASP A 197 -15.12 -6.93 -4.56
C ASP A 197 -14.62 -5.85 -5.53
N THR A 198 -14.37 -4.64 -5.03
CA THR A 198 -13.88 -3.51 -5.84
C THR A 198 -12.36 -3.44 -5.91
N HIS A 199 -11.67 -4.31 -5.17
CA HIS A 199 -10.21 -4.27 -5.04
C HIS A 199 -9.69 -2.90 -4.59
N ASP A 200 -10.37 -2.25 -3.63
CA ASP A 200 -10.03 -0.92 -3.17
C ASP A 200 -9.23 -0.91 -1.86
N TRP A 201 -8.68 0.24 -1.53
CA TRP A 201 -8.08 0.51 -0.25
C TRP A 201 -9.11 1.19 0.67
N GLY A 202 -9.51 0.51 1.73
CA GLY A 202 -10.36 1.05 2.77
C GLY A 202 -9.54 1.75 3.87
N VAL A 203 -9.89 3.00 4.19
CA VAL A 203 -9.34 3.71 5.33
C VAL A 203 -10.44 3.88 6.37
N ALA A 204 -10.28 3.20 7.48
CA ALA A 204 -11.18 3.24 8.61
C ALA A 204 -10.72 4.27 9.65
N MET A 205 -11.63 5.01 10.27
CA MET A 205 -11.31 6.04 11.25
C MET A 205 -12.26 5.98 12.44
N THR A 206 -11.70 6.13 13.62
CA THR A 206 -12.40 6.48 14.86
C THR A 206 -11.46 7.28 15.77
N HIS A 207 -11.97 7.86 16.86
CA HIS A 207 -11.12 8.51 17.85
C HIS A 207 -10.91 7.57 19.02
N GLY A 208 -11.93 7.24 19.79
CA GLY A 208 -11.82 6.37 20.94
C GLY A 208 -12.67 5.11 20.87
N ILE A 209 -12.59 4.31 21.90
CA ILE A 209 -13.37 3.07 22.03
C ILE A 209 -14.60 3.34 22.89
N THR A 210 -14.43 3.84 24.11
CA THR A 210 -15.53 4.10 25.05
C THR A 210 -15.84 5.59 25.22
N TYR A 211 -14.91 6.47 24.88
CA TYR A 211 -15.06 7.93 24.91
C TYR A 211 -14.43 8.61 23.70
N GLY A 212 -14.58 9.92 23.60
CA GLY A 212 -14.12 10.71 22.47
C GLY A 212 -15.14 10.77 21.34
N TYR A 213 -14.79 11.47 20.25
CA TYR A 213 -15.66 11.59 19.09
C TYR A 213 -15.73 10.27 18.30
N ASP A 214 -16.90 9.91 17.81
CA ASP A 214 -17.12 8.71 16.99
C ASP A 214 -16.58 7.41 17.64
N ASN A 215 -16.94 7.19 18.90
CA ASN A 215 -16.54 6.01 19.68
C ASN A 215 -17.62 4.89 19.59
N PHE A 216 -17.34 3.74 20.21
CA PHE A 216 -18.25 2.58 20.26
C PHE A 216 -19.13 2.58 21.52
N GLY A 217 -18.96 3.55 22.42
CA GLY A 217 -19.69 3.67 23.67
C GLY A 217 -19.54 2.44 24.56
N ARG A 218 -20.69 1.87 25.00
CA ARG A 218 -20.69 0.69 25.87
C ARG A 218 -20.50 -0.64 25.11
N THR A 219 -20.21 -0.59 23.81
CA THR A 219 -20.13 -1.78 22.94
C THR A 219 -18.80 -1.89 22.20
N PRO A 220 -17.63 -1.85 22.87
CA PRO A 220 -16.31 -1.98 22.24
C PRO A 220 -16.16 -3.32 21.49
N GLN A 221 -16.94 -4.34 21.90
CA GLN A 221 -16.98 -5.66 21.26
C GLN A 221 -17.34 -5.61 19.78
N ARG A 222 -18.04 -4.56 19.32
CA ARG A 222 -18.35 -4.37 17.88
C ARG A 222 -17.06 -4.24 17.06
N LEU A 223 -16.11 -3.45 17.54
CA LEU A 223 -14.81 -3.32 16.86
C LEU A 223 -14.06 -4.66 16.88
N TRP A 224 -14.00 -5.34 18.03
CA TRP A 224 -13.28 -6.61 18.15
C TRP A 224 -13.87 -7.69 17.23
N LYS A 225 -15.18 -7.83 17.16
CA LYS A 225 -15.85 -8.74 16.22
C LYS A 225 -15.54 -8.40 14.76
N HIS A 226 -15.53 -7.10 14.42
CA HIS A 226 -15.15 -6.67 13.09
C HIS A 226 -13.70 -7.05 12.76
N LEU A 227 -12.76 -6.83 13.69
CA LEU A 227 -11.37 -7.21 13.51
C LEU A 227 -11.19 -8.74 13.43
N ASP A 228 -11.96 -9.53 14.19
CA ASP A 228 -11.95 -11.00 14.09
C ASP A 228 -12.42 -11.47 12.71
N MET A 229 -13.48 -10.86 12.17
CA MET A 229 -13.95 -11.11 10.80
C MET A 229 -12.84 -10.77 9.77
N VAL A 230 -12.22 -9.60 9.88
CA VAL A 230 -11.15 -9.19 8.95
C VAL A 230 -9.93 -10.11 9.08
N ALA A 231 -9.58 -10.54 10.30
CA ALA A 231 -8.50 -11.52 10.52
C ALA A 231 -8.77 -12.87 9.86
N SER A 232 -10.04 -13.32 9.84
CA SER A 232 -10.42 -14.54 9.14
C SER A 232 -10.30 -14.45 7.61
N LEU A 233 -10.30 -13.22 7.07
CA LEU A 233 -10.16 -12.91 5.63
C LEU A 233 -8.72 -12.52 5.24
N LYS A 234 -7.72 -12.88 6.04
CA LYS A 234 -6.30 -12.53 5.83
C LYS A 234 -5.74 -12.94 4.47
N ASP A 235 -6.33 -13.92 3.80
CA ASP A 235 -5.91 -14.34 2.47
C ASP A 235 -6.37 -13.37 1.37
N SER A 236 -7.41 -12.60 1.62
CA SER A 236 -7.96 -11.59 0.71
C SER A 236 -7.61 -10.15 1.10
N ILE A 237 -7.39 -9.88 2.37
CA ILE A 237 -7.21 -8.54 2.90
C ILE A 237 -5.78 -8.35 3.44
N TRP A 238 -5.11 -7.32 3.00
CA TRP A 238 -3.93 -6.79 3.66
C TRP A 238 -4.33 -5.70 4.66
N VAL A 239 -4.18 -5.97 5.95
CA VAL A 239 -4.27 -4.93 6.98
C VAL A 239 -2.88 -4.32 7.15
N GLY A 240 -2.70 -3.11 6.67
CA GLY A 240 -1.47 -2.35 6.76
C GLY A 240 -1.68 -1.00 7.45
N THR A 241 -0.63 -0.44 8.04
CA THR A 241 -0.67 0.95 8.53
C THR A 241 -0.97 1.91 7.37
N PHE A 242 -1.40 3.12 7.69
CA PHE A 242 -1.68 4.10 6.64
C PHE A 242 -0.41 4.44 5.85
N TYR A 243 0.76 4.45 6.52
CA TYR A 243 2.07 4.60 5.87
C TYR A 243 2.34 3.46 4.88
N GLU A 244 2.28 2.20 5.33
CA GLU A 244 2.62 1.04 4.50
C GLU A 244 1.77 0.99 3.22
N VAL A 245 0.45 1.19 3.34
CA VAL A 245 -0.42 1.14 2.16
C VAL A 245 -0.25 2.37 1.27
N SER A 246 -0.01 3.56 1.85
CA SER A 246 0.29 4.78 1.08
C SER A 246 1.58 4.63 0.29
N ALA A 247 2.67 4.20 0.95
CA ALA A 247 3.97 3.98 0.32
C ALA A 247 3.87 2.92 -0.79
N TYR A 248 3.36 1.73 -0.46
CA TYR A 248 3.21 0.64 -1.42
C TYR A 248 2.44 1.05 -2.68
N THR A 249 1.30 1.74 -2.50
CA THR A 249 0.46 2.13 -3.64
C THR A 249 1.11 3.23 -4.49
N ALA A 250 1.86 4.15 -3.90
CA ALA A 250 2.63 5.16 -4.60
C ALA A 250 3.80 4.54 -5.36
N GLU A 251 4.61 3.71 -4.71
CA GLU A 251 5.76 3.01 -5.29
C GLU A 251 5.34 2.10 -6.44
N ARG A 252 4.27 1.30 -6.25
CA ARG A 252 3.71 0.47 -7.31
C ARG A 252 3.36 1.28 -8.56
N ARG A 253 2.75 2.45 -8.41
CA ARG A 253 2.37 3.32 -9.54
C ARG A 253 3.57 3.95 -10.22
N ALA A 254 4.63 4.19 -9.48
CA ALA A 254 5.86 4.84 -9.96
C ALA A 254 6.91 3.84 -10.46
N THR A 255 6.71 2.53 -10.25
CA THR A 255 7.63 1.48 -10.67
C THR A 255 7.25 0.94 -12.04
N SER A 256 8.21 0.95 -12.96
CA SER A 256 8.16 0.22 -14.23
C SER A 256 9.11 -0.98 -14.18
N LEU A 257 8.80 -2.02 -14.95
CA LEU A 257 9.60 -3.25 -15.04
C LEU A 257 10.15 -3.42 -16.46
N GLY A 258 11.47 -3.45 -16.60
CA GLY A 258 12.13 -3.96 -17.78
C GLY A 258 12.26 -5.49 -17.64
N ILE A 259 11.88 -6.26 -18.66
CA ILE A 259 11.90 -7.73 -18.61
C ILE A 259 12.75 -8.24 -19.75
N ALA A 260 13.78 -9.05 -19.44
CA ALA A 260 14.58 -9.78 -20.41
C ALA A 260 14.51 -11.28 -20.11
N ARG A 261 14.57 -12.09 -21.15
CA ARG A 261 14.50 -13.55 -21.08
C ARG A 261 15.74 -14.18 -21.75
N PRO A 262 16.87 -14.27 -21.03
CA PRO A 262 18.11 -14.82 -21.63
C PRO A 262 18.03 -16.32 -21.92
N LYS A 263 17.15 -17.06 -21.20
CA LYS A 263 16.88 -18.50 -21.42
C LYS A 263 15.40 -18.79 -21.15
N GLU A 264 14.88 -19.89 -21.64
CA GLU A 264 13.48 -20.30 -21.44
C GLU A 264 13.02 -20.28 -19.99
N ASN A 265 13.86 -20.73 -19.09
CA ASN A 265 13.57 -20.84 -17.67
C ASN A 265 14.18 -19.69 -16.83
N GLN A 266 14.61 -18.60 -17.44
CA GLN A 266 15.26 -17.47 -16.75
C GLN A 266 14.66 -16.13 -17.16
N LEU A 267 14.29 -15.32 -16.17
CA LEU A 267 13.90 -13.93 -16.34
C LEU A 267 14.90 -13.02 -15.62
N LEU A 268 15.23 -11.91 -16.26
CA LEU A 268 15.92 -10.77 -15.65
C LEU A 268 14.91 -9.62 -15.63
N ILE A 269 14.56 -9.17 -14.42
CA ILE A 269 13.56 -8.13 -14.21
C ILE A 269 14.25 -6.92 -13.61
N THR A 270 14.23 -5.80 -14.32
CA THR A 270 14.85 -4.54 -13.88
C THR A 270 13.76 -3.59 -13.40
N PRO A 271 13.58 -3.38 -12.08
CA PRO A 271 12.69 -2.35 -11.58
C PRO A 271 13.30 -0.96 -11.81
N THR A 272 12.45 0.00 -12.12
CA THR A 272 12.81 1.42 -12.17
C THR A 272 11.73 2.22 -11.47
N MET A 273 12.03 2.70 -10.27
CA MET A 273 11.16 3.49 -9.43
C MET A 273 11.56 4.96 -9.48
N ARG A 274 10.58 5.88 -9.58
CA ARG A 274 10.82 7.32 -9.84
C ARG A 274 10.49 8.23 -8.65
N LEU A 275 10.30 7.65 -7.48
CA LEU A 275 10.07 8.40 -6.24
C LEU A 275 11.38 8.56 -5.47
N ASP A 276 11.38 9.43 -4.47
CA ASP A 276 12.52 9.66 -3.59
C ASP A 276 12.80 8.39 -2.75
N PRO A 277 13.94 7.71 -2.96
CA PRO A 277 14.27 6.47 -2.26
C PRO A 277 14.56 6.65 -0.76
N SER A 278 14.64 7.89 -0.27
CA SER A 278 14.74 8.16 1.17
C SER A 278 13.39 8.10 1.89
N LEU A 279 12.29 8.25 1.16
CA LEU A 279 10.91 8.24 1.69
C LEU A 279 10.14 6.98 1.31
N PHE A 280 10.41 6.45 0.13
CA PHE A 280 9.68 5.34 -0.47
C PHE A 280 10.56 4.09 -0.48
N VAL A 281 10.37 3.24 0.53
CA VAL A 281 11.19 2.05 0.80
C VAL A 281 10.37 0.78 1.03
N GLU A 282 9.06 0.83 0.77
CA GLU A 282 8.19 -0.33 1.02
C GLU A 282 8.45 -1.43 -0.01
N PRO A 283 8.69 -2.68 0.41
CA PRO A 283 8.87 -3.78 -0.53
C PRO A 283 7.62 -4.04 -1.34
N LEU A 284 7.79 -4.24 -2.66
CA LEU A 284 6.70 -4.58 -3.57
C LEU A 284 6.64 -6.08 -3.84
N THR A 285 5.49 -6.55 -4.32
CA THR A 285 5.25 -7.95 -4.69
C THR A 285 5.18 -8.08 -6.21
N LEU A 286 6.10 -8.83 -6.82
CA LEU A 286 5.94 -9.30 -8.20
C LEU A 286 4.96 -10.47 -8.23
N VAL A 287 4.11 -10.48 -9.25
CA VAL A 287 3.30 -11.63 -9.65
C VAL A 287 3.88 -12.16 -10.95
N ILE A 288 4.32 -13.42 -10.94
CA ILE A 288 4.87 -14.12 -12.10
C ILE A 288 3.92 -15.25 -12.42
N GLN A 289 3.43 -15.29 -13.66
CA GLN A 289 2.52 -16.30 -14.17
C GLN A 289 3.04 -16.83 -15.51
N GLY A 290 3.06 -18.15 -15.68
CA GLY A 290 3.36 -18.81 -16.96
C GLY A 290 2.10 -19.38 -17.59
N ASP A 291 2.24 -19.94 -18.80
CA ASP A 291 1.17 -20.70 -19.49
C ASP A 291 0.83 -22.00 -18.72
N THR A 292 1.79 -22.50 -17.96
CA THR A 292 1.61 -23.64 -17.05
C THR A 292 1.84 -23.24 -15.60
N PRO A 293 1.22 -23.94 -14.64
CA PRO A 293 1.42 -23.64 -13.22
C PRO A 293 2.89 -23.74 -12.78
N ILE A 294 3.41 -22.71 -12.15
CA ILE A 294 4.76 -22.67 -11.62
C ILE A 294 4.84 -23.60 -10.40
N ARG A 295 5.66 -24.64 -10.47
CA ARG A 295 5.85 -25.61 -9.40
C ARG A 295 7.07 -25.32 -8.52
N LYS A 296 8.07 -24.61 -9.09
CA LYS A 296 9.28 -24.25 -8.37
C LYS A 296 9.89 -23.01 -9.01
N LEU A 297 10.21 -22.02 -8.18
CA LEU A 297 10.84 -20.77 -8.59
C LEU A 297 11.86 -20.35 -7.54
N SER A 298 12.95 -19.74 -7.98
CA SER A 298 13.91 -19.05 -7.12
C SER A 298 14.19 -17.67 -7.67
N ALA A 299 14.34 -16.69 -6.80
CA ALA A 299 14.65 -15.31 -7.16
C ALA A 299 15.78 -14.76 -6.30
N LYS A 300 16.58 -13.85 -6.88
CA LYS A 300 17.61 -13.08 -6.19
C LYS A 300 17.56 -11.63 -6.65
N GLN A 301 17.97 -10.69 -5.79
CA GLN A 301 18.19 -9.30 -6.09
C GLN A 301 19.45 -8.84 -5.36
N ASP A 302 20.36 -8.19 -6.06
CA ASP A 302 21.64 -7.73 -5.52
C ASP A 302 22.43 -8.87 -4.81
N GLY A 303 22.40 -10.08 -5.43
CA GLY A 303 23.05 -11.27 -4.91
C GLY A 303 22.31 -11.95 -3.73
N LYS A 304 21.30 -11.30 -3.12
CA LYS A 304 20.54 -11.84 -1.99
C LYS A 304 19.31 -12.61 -2.47
N LYS A 305 19.04 -13.75 -1.81
CA LYS A 305 17.84 -14.55 -2.08
C LYS A 305 16.58 -13.79 -1.66
N LEU A 306 15.59 -13.75 -2.54
CA LEU A 306 14.27 -13.16 -2.26
C LEU A 306 13.28 -14.19 -1.70
N SER A 307 12.28 -13.70 -0.97
CA SER A 307 11.12 -14.50 -0.55
C SER A 307 10.26 -14.83 -1.76
N VAL A 308 9.88 -16.10 -1.89
CA VAL A 308 9.01 -16.61 -2.96
C VAL A 308 7.87 -17.41 -2.35
N THR A 309 6.65 -17.08 -2.71
CA THR A 309 5.44 -17.84 -2.35
C THR A 309 4.78 -18.37 -3.62
N LEU A 310 4.52 -19.67 -3.71
CA LEU A 310 3.73 -20.26 -4.78
C LEU A 310 2.27 -20.26 -4.38
N THR A 311 1.40 -19.82 -5.29
CA THR A 311 -0.05 -19.77 -5.04
C THR A 311 -0.73 -21.04 -5.55
N ASN A 312 -1.92 -21.34 -5.04
CA ASN A 312 -2.69 -22.52 -5.45
C ASN A 312 -3.14 -22.47 -6.92
N ASP A 313 -3.26 -21.27 -7.49
CA ASP A 313 -3.57 -21.05 -8.92
C ASP A 313 -2.33 -21.04 -9.81
N GLY A 314 -1.18 -21.48 -9.30
CA GLY A 314 0.03 -21.72 -10.08
C GLY A 314 0.87 -20.50 -10.39
N LYS A 315 0.67 -19.39 -9.69
CA LYS A 315 1.52 -18.19 -9.79
C LYS A 315 2.66 -18.22 -8.77
N ALA A 316 3.68 -17.41 -8.99
CA ALA A 316 4.70 -17.12 -8.00
C ALA A 316 4.65 -15.66 -7.58
N LEU A 317 4.68 -15.43 -6.28
CA LEU A 317 4.80 -14.11 -5.66
C LEU A 317 6.23 -13.93 -5.17
N VAL A 318 6.87 -12.81 -5.54
CA VAL A 318 8.23 -12.51 -5.15
C VAL A 318 8.28 -11.13 -4.52
N THR A 319 8.71 -11.04 -3.26
CA THR A 319 8.91 -9.76 -2.58
C THR A 319 10.24 -9.16 -3.00
N PHE A 320 10.26 -7.92 -3.47
CA PHE A 320 11.46 -7.25 -3.98
C PHE A 320 11.55 -5.79 -3.51
N ASN A 321 12.76 -5.25 -3.54
CA ASN A 321 13.01 -3.83 -3.31
C ASN A 321 12.88 -3.06 -4.62
N PRO A 322 11.95 -2.10 -4.78
CA PRO A 322 11.79 -1.34 -6.01
C PRO A 322 12.97 -0.41 -6.31
N ASN A 323 13.78 -0.08 -5.30
CA ASN A 323 15.03 0.70 -5.42
C ASN A 323 16.28 -0.18 -5.64
N GLY A 324 16.14 -1.51 -5.64
CA GLY A 324 17.25 -2.44 -5.84
C GLY A 324 17.59 -2.67 -7.30
N GLY A 325 18.66 -3.45 -7.53
CA GLY A 325 19.12 -3.83 -8.86
C GLY A 325 18.26 -4.89 -9.53
N VAL A 326 18.83 -5.53 -10.53
CA VAL A 326 18.15 -6.56 -11.34
C VAL A 326 17.74 -7.76 -10.48
N ILE A 327 16.50 -8.19 -10.68
CA ILE A 327 15.96 -9.42 -10.07
C ILE A 327 16.20 -10.57 -11.04
N GLU A 328 16.98 -11.55 -10.60
CA GLU A 328 17.24 -12.78 -11.33
C GLU A 328 16.23 -13.84 -10.90
N VAL A 329 15.40 -14.30 -11.83
CA VAL A 329 14.39 -15.34 -11.59
C VAL A 329 14.77 -16.60 -12.37
N LYS A 330 14.71 -17.75 -11.71
CA LYS A 330 14.86 -19.10 -12.32
C LYS A 330 13.66 -19.94 -11.98
N VAL A 331 12.97 -20.39 -13.03
CA VAL A 331 11.87 -21.35 -12.94
C VAL A 331 12.44 -22.76 -13.13
N LYS A 332 11.91 -23.76 -12.42
CA LYS A 332 12.41 -25.13 -12.45
C LYS A 332 11.25 -26.10 -12.67
#